data_44319e43b519ab941e9f4f578f5c9b5a
#
_entry.id   44319e43b519ab941e9f4f578f5c9b5a
#
_cell.length_a   1.000
_cell.length_b   1.000
_cell.length_c   1.000
_cell.angle_alpha   90.00
_cell.angle_beta   90.00
_cell.angle_gamma   90.00
#
_symmetry.space_group_name_H-M   'P 1'
#
loop_
_entity.id
_entity.type
_entity.pdbx_description
1 polymer ?
#
loop_
_entity_poly.entity_id
_entity_poly.type
_entity_poly.pdbx_seq_one_letter_code
_entity_poly.pdbx_strand_id
1 'polypeptide(L)'
;TANLAYTYDNGAGTLTAGGVGAVSLDGQALSSTGLRVLVKDQTTKTQNGIYTVTTCGDASYALILTRATDANIALELTGGTFVFVEKGTIGGDNGFVFTHDGTPTLGTTALDVSQFSGAGQVITGNGLTKTGNELTIGSSPTILSGASSIGLRGISATAIGDVLIGAASDGGFTALAKPSGDATASDYLLSMNTSGVASWANIIDGGTFS
;
A
#
# COMPACT_ATOMS: atom_id res chain seq x y z
N THR A 1 11.26 8.09 -6.64
CA THR A 1 12.04 9.23 -6.11
C THR A 1 11.11 10.39 -5.83
N ALA A 2 11.40 11.17 -4.77
CA ALA A 2 10.72 12.44 -4.52
C ALA A 2 11.08 13.46 -5.63
N ASN A 3 10.26 14.51 -5.77
CA ASN A 3 10.60 15.63 -6.64
C ASN A 3 11.93 16.26 -6.19
N LEU A 4 12.89 16.30 -7.08
CA LEU A 4 14.21 16.88 -6.82
C LEU A 4 14.18 18.36 -7.21
N ALA A 5 14.46 19.24 -6.25
CA ALA A 5 14.59 20.68 -6.50
C ALA A 5 15.94 20.98 -7.18
N TYR A 6 16.15 20.39 -8.34
CA TYR A 6 17.39 20.49 -9.12
C TYR A 6 17.20 21.36 -10.36
N THR A 7 18.28 21.99 -10.78
CA THR A 7 18.30 22.69 -12.07
C THR A 7 18.49 21.68 -13.20
N TYR A 8 17.61 21.70 -14.17
CA TYR A 8 17.67 20.83 -15.35
C TYR A 8 18.23 21.61 -16.55
N ASP A 9 19.27 21.05 -17.17
CA ASP A 9 19.78 21.49 -18.46
C ASP A 9 19.46 20.42 -19.50
N ASN A 10 18.54 20.74 -20.43
CA ASN A 10 18.12 19.81 -21.46
C ASN A 10 19.22 19.58 -22.52
N GLY A 11 20.04 20.59 -22.80
CA GLY A 11 21.13 20.49 -23.78
C GLY A 11 22.23 19.56 -23.34
N ALA A 12 22.60 19.65 -22.05
CA ALA A 12 23.58 18.78 -21.41
C ALA A 12 22.97 17.47 -20.89
N GLY A 13 21.64 17.38 -20.78
CA GLY A 13 20.94 16.25 -20.20
C GLY A 13 21.22 16.08 -18.71
N THR A 14 21.43 17.19 -17.97
CA THR A 14 21.85 17.13 -16.56
C THR A 14 20.81 17.63 -15.59
N LEU A 15 20.84 17.06 -14.39
CA LEU A 15 20.16 17.55 -13.19
C LEU A 15 21.22 17.90 -12.17
N THR A 16 21.31 19.20 -11.80
CA THR A 16 22.27 19.72 -10.83
C THR A 16 21.58 20.10 -9.55
N ALA A 17 22.05 19.58 -8.41
CA ALA A 17 21.50 19.94 -7.10
C ALA A 17 21.69 21.42 -6.80
N GLY A 18 20.75 22.03 -6.09
CA GLY A 18 20.74 23.45 -5.78
C GLY A 18 21.79 23.90 -4.75
N GLY A 19 22.61 22.99 -4.24
CA GLY A 19 23.67 23.28 -3.28
C GLY A 19 24.65 22.13 -3.13
N VAL A 20 25.77 22.41 -2.50
CA VAL A 20 26.78 21.41 -2.13
C VAL A 20 26.28 20.56 -0.97
N GLY A 21 26.78 19.34 -0.84
CA GLY A 21 26.44 18.44 0.24
C GLY A 21 26.22 17.00 -0.25
N ALA A 22 26.39 16.05 0.66
CA ALA A 22 26.08 14.65 0.40
C ALA A 22 24.59 14.45 0.14
N VAL A 23 24.25 13.68 -0.87
CA VAL A 23 22.88 13.41 -1.29
C VAL A 23 22.55 11.92 -1.18
N SER A 24 21.37 11.66 -0.63
CA SER A 24 20.76 10.31 -0.65
C SER A 24 19.42 10.35 -1.37
N LEU A 25 19.15 9.35 -2.19
CA LEU A 25 17.86 9.14 -2.83
C LEU A 25 17.30 7.77 -2.42
N ASP A 26 16.07 7.76 -1.94
CA ASP A 26 15.38 6.54 -1.51
C ASP A 26 16.22 5.65 -0.58
N GLY A 27 16.88 6.28 0.42
CA GLY A 27 17.75 5.61 1.39
C GLY A 27 19.13 5.22 0.87
N GLN A 28 19.44 5.43 -0.42
CA GLN A 28 20.73 5.11 -1.01
C GLN A 28 21.61 6.36 -1.15
N ALA A 29 22.82 6.33 -0.60
CA ALA A 29 23.78 7.41 -0.74
C ALA A 29 24.35 7.47 -2.16
N LEU A 30 24.33 8.66 -2.78
CA LEU A 30 24.92 8.89 -4.10
C LEU A 30 26.39 9.35 -3.96
N SER A 31 27.22 8.49 -3.37
CA SER A 31 28.61 8.77 -2.98
C SER A 31 29.66 8.30 -3.96
N SER A 32 29.25 7.72 -5.09
CA SER A 32 30.19 7.24 -6.12
C SER A 32 29.70 7.64 -7.50
N THR A 33 30.62 8.06 -8.36
CA THR A 33 30.32 8.26 -9.78
C THR A 33 30.01 6.94 -10.48
N GLY A 34 29.23 6.98 -11.53
CA GLY A 34 28.79 5.78 -12.25
C GLY A 34 27.55 5.10 -11.67
N LEU A 35 27.06 5.47 -10.48
CA LEU A 35 25.80 4.96 -9.95
C LEU A 35 24.63 5.38 -10.84
N ARG A 36 23.81 4.41 -11.22
CA ARG A 36 22.60 4.65 -12.01
C ARG A 36 21.41 5.01 -11.12
N VAL A 37 20.65 5.98 -11.56
CA VAL A 37 19.49 6.51 -10.80
C VAL A 37 18.28 6.62 -11.71
N LEU A 38 17.18 6.01 -11.33
CA LEU A 38 15.88 6.27 -11.96
C LEU A 38 15.24 7.50 -11.29
N VAL A 39 15.10 8.57 -12.05
CA VAL A 39 14.35 9.77 -11.67
C VAL A 39 12.97 9.68 -12.32
N LYS A 40 11.90 9.54 -11.51
CA LYS A 40 10.55 9.24 -12.01
C LYS A 40 9.42 10.12 -11.46
N ASP A 41 9.70 10.91 -10.44
CA ASP A 41 8.67 11.67 -9.72
C ASP A 41 8.90 13.18 -9.79
N GLN A 42 9.49 13.68 -10.87
CA GLN A 42 9.65 15.12 -11.04
C GLN A 42 8.29 15.77 -11.33
N THR A 43 8.03 16.93 -10.74
CA THR A 43 6.86 17.76 -11.06
C THR A 43 6.88 18.11 -12.55
N THR A 44 8.05 18.46 -13.08
CA THR A 44 8.27 18.65 -14.52
C THR A 44 8.69 17.31 -15.12
N LYS A 45 7.74 16.54 -15.59
CA LYS A 45 7.93 15.15 -16.03
C LYS A 45 8.90 14.98 -17.20
N THR A 46 9.19 16.04 -17.95
CA THR A 46 10.24 16.02 -19.01
C THR A 46 11.64 15.79 -18.45
N GLN A 47 11.82 15.99 -17.13
CA GLN A 47 13.06 15.75 -16.41
C GLN A 47 13.21 14.31 -15.92
N ASN A 48 12.16 13.50 -15.96
CA ASN A 48 12.24 12.10 -15.62
C ASN A 48 13.18 11.36 -16.59
N GLY A 49 13.72 10.22 -16.15
CA GLY A 49 14.63 9.43 -16.98
C GLY A 49 15.59 8.59 -16.16
N ILE A 50 16.50 7.95 -16.85
CA ILE A 50 17.59 7.18 -16.26
C ILE A 50 18.85 8.05 -16.34
N TYR A 51 19.50 8.22 -15.19
CA TYR A 51 20.66 9.08 -15.02
C TYR A 51 21.83 8.31 -14.42
N THR A 52 23.02 8.86 -14.58
CA THR A 52 24.25 8.40 -13.94
C THR A 52 24.82 9.52 -13.08
N VAL A 53 25.29 9.21 -11.89
CA VAL A 53 26.03 10.18 -11.05
C VAL A 53 27.34 10.50 -11.75
N THR A 54 27.52 11.74 -12.20
CA THR A 54 28.76 12.23 -12.83
C THR A 54 29.60 13.06 -11.87
N THR A 55 28.96 13.75 -10.91
CA THR A 55 29.66 14.42 -9.79
C THR A 55 28.93 14.07 -8.50
N CYS A 56 29.64 13.54 -7.53
CA CYS A 56 29.08 13.30 -6.19
C CYS A 56 28.93 14.64 -5.46
N GLY A 57 27.79 14.77 -4.72
CA GLY A 57 27.64 15.89 -3.82
C GLY A 57 28.51 15.71 -2.57
N ASP A 58 29.32 16.72 -2.26
CA ASP A 58 30.15 16.79 -1.05
C ASP A 58 30.24 18.24 -0.53
N ALA A 59 31.14 18.52 0.41
CA ALA A 59 31.30 19.86 0.99
C ALA A 59 31.71 20.93 -0.03
N SER A 60 32.24 20.54 -1.20
CA SER A 60 32.78 21.42 -2.23
C SER A 60 31.98 21.43 -3.51
N TYR A 61 31.27 20.33 -3.80
CA TYR A 61 30.59 20.13 -5.06
C TYR A 61 29.10 19.78 -4.87
N ALA A 62 28.28 20.33 -5.75
CA ALA A 62 26.88 19.90 -5.88
C ALA A 62 26.80 18.56 -6.63
N LEU A 63 25.82 17.72 -6.29
CA LEU A 63 25.54 16.50 -7.04
C LEU A 63 25.14 16.87 -8.47
N ILE A 64 25.72 16.18 -9.46
CA ILE A 64 25.30 16.24 -10.86
C ILE A 64 24.92 14.83 -11.31
N LEU A 65 23.71 14.72 -11.83
CA LEU A 65 23.20 13.55 -12.52
C LEU A 65 23.16 13.87 -14.01
N THR A 66 23.77 13.04 -14.85
CA THR A 66 23.71 13.15 -16.31
C THR A 66 22.89 12.00 -16.87
N ARG A 67 22.05 12.22 -17.90
CA ARG A 67 21.34 11.11 -18.55
C ARG A 67 22.30 9.98 -18.88
N ALA A 68 21.89 8.76 -18.54
CA ALA A 68 22.70 7.58 -18.81
C ALA A 68 22.91 7.44 -20.35
N THR A 69 24.08 6.98 -20.75
CA THR A 69 24.47 6.90 -22.17
C THR A 69 23.60 5.98 -23.01
N ASP A 70 22.86 5.08 -22.39
CA ASP A 70 21.86 4.19 -22.97
C ASP A 70 20.41 4.70 -22.77
N ALA A 71 20.25 5.96 -22.36
CA ALA A 71 18.96 6.61 -22.11
C ALA A 71 19.04 8.14 -22.34
N ASN A 72 19.91 8.59 -23.25
CA ASN A 72 20.19 10.00 -23.52
C ASN A 72 19.65 10.48 -24.87
N ILE A 73 19.13 9.59 -25.70
CA ILE A 73 18.44 9.92 -26.94
C ILE A 73 17.01 9.39 -26.95
N ALA A 74 16.18 9.97 -27.78
CA ALA A 74 14.74 9.68 -27.85
C ALA A 74 14.42 8.21 -28.13
N LEU A 75 15.22 7.55 -28.98
CA LEU A 75 15.00 6.14 -29.36
C LEU A 75 15.30 5.16 -28.25
N GLU A 76 16.05 5.55 -27.24
CA GLU A 76 16.41 4.72 -26.08
C GLU A 76 15.35 4.81 -24.94
N LEU A 77 14.47 5.81 -25.00
CA LEU A 77 13.44 6.07 -24.01
C LEU A 77 12.03 6.02 -24.62
N THR A 78 11.79 5.11 -25.57
CA THR A 78 10.45 4.93 -26.15
C THR A 78 9.45 4.42 -25.10
N GLY A 79 8.17 4.65 -25.34
CA GLY A 79 7.12 4.03 -24.53
C GLY A 79 7.28 2.52 -24.46
N GLY A 80 7.18 1.96 -23.27
CA GLY A 80 7.46 0.54 -23.01
C GLY A 80 8.91 0.24 -22.59
N THR A 81 9.83 1.23 -22.63
CA THR A 81 11.17 1.06 -22.06
C THR A 81 11.07 0.69 -20.59
N PHE A 82 11.71 -0.39 -20.22
CA PHE A 82 11.65 -1.01 -18.91
C PHE A 82 12.95 -0.86 -18.14
N VAL A 83 12.86 -0.68 -16.83
CA VAL A 83 14.01 -0.65 -15.93
C VAL A 83 13.69 -1.38 -14.62
N PHE A 84 14.61 -2.19 -14.15
CA PHE A 84 14.55 -2.79 -12.81
C PHE A 84 15.42 -1.97 -11.86
N VAL A 85 14.87 -1.60 -10.71
CA VAL A 85 15.60 -0.87 -9.66
C VAL A 85 16.00 -1.84 -8.57
N GLU A 86 17.29 -2.12 -8.45
CA GLU A 86 17.84 -3.10 -7.51
C GLU A 86 17.86 -2.60 -6.07
N LYS A 87 18.02 -1.29 -5.85
CA LYS A 87 18.24 -0.71 -4.52
C LYS A 87 17.33 0.48 -4.27
N GLY A 88 16.84 0.58 -3.05
CA GLY A 88 15.97 1.65 -2.56
C GLY A 88 15.11 1.17 -1.41
N THR A 89 14.73 2.06 -0.51
CA THR A 89 13.83 1.73 0.61
C THR A 89 12.39 1.48 0.12
N ILE A 90 11.95 2.23 -0.89
CA ILE A 90 10.58 2.14 -1.44
C ILE A 90 10.60 1.57 -2.86
N GLY A 91 11.55 2.03 -3.68
CA GLY A 91 11.64 1.67 -5.09
C GLY A 91 12.53 0.46 -5.38
N GLY A 92 13.26 -0.07 -4.40
CA GLY A 92 14.11 -1.26 -4.58
C GLY A 92 13.31 -2.52 -4.89
N ASP A 93 13.92 -3.44 -5.63
CA ASP A 93 13.36 -4.71 -6.07
C ASP A 93 12.05 -4.59 -6.87
N ASN A 94 11.90 -3.46 -7.58
CA ASN A 94 10.71 -3.19 -8.39
C ASN A 94 11.06 -2.89 -9.85
N GLY A 95 10.16 -3.28 -10.74
CA GLY A 95 10.20 -2.96 -12.15
C GLY A 95 9.37 -1.74 -12.49
N PHE A 96 9.91 -0.87 -13.31
CA PHE A 96 9.27 0.35 -13.79
C PHE A 96 9.26 0.39 -15.31
N VAL A 97 8.26 1.04 -15.89
CA VAL A 97 8.09 1.18 -17.34
C VAL A 97 7.76 2.63 -17.68
N PHE A 98 8.32 3.13 -18.77
CA PHE A 98 7.93 4.41 -19.35
C PHE A 98 6.61 4.24 -20.09
N THR A 99 5.58 5.02 -19.71
CA THR A 99 4.19 4.83 -20.18
C THR A 99 3.72 5.89 -21.19
N HIS A 100 4.59 6.83 -21.58
CA HIS A 100 4.26 7.75 -22.68
C HIS A 100 4.18 7.00 -24.02
N ASP A 101 3.46 7.56 -24.98
CA ASP A 101 3.25 6.94 -26.28
C ASP A 101 4.44 7.18 -27.22
N GLY A 102 4.93 6.12 -27.84
CA GLY A 102 5.90 6.18 -28.93
C GLY A 102 7.28 6.71 -28.53
N THR A 103 7.94 7.41 -29.48
CA THR A 103 9.26 8.01 -29.30
C THR A 103 9.12 9.44 -28.76
N PRO A 104 9.70 9.76 -27.59
CA PRO A 104 9.55 11.09 -27.00
C PRO A 104 10.44 12.12 -27.69
N THR A 105 10.11 13.40 -27.49
CA THR A 105 11.06 14.50 -27.69
C THR A 105 11.61 14.89 -26.34
N LEU A 106 12.89 14.61 -26.08
CA LEU A 106 13.53 14.92 -24.80
C LEU A 106 13.44 16.42 -24.49
N GLY A 107 13.12 16.74 -23.25
CA GLY A 107 12.88 18.12 -22.80
C GLY A 107 11.49 18.67 -23.12
N THR A 108 10.67 17.98 -23.93
CA THR A 108 9.33 18.43 -24.31
C THR A 108 8.25 17.42 -23.92
N THR A 109 8.47 16.13 -24.24
CA THR A 109 7.51 15.07 -23.90
C THR A 109 7.59 14.74 -22.42
N ALA A 110 6.44 14.66 -21.76
CA ALA A 110 6.35 14.16 -20.39
C ALA A 110 6.75 12.67 -20.36
N LEU A 111 7.79 12.36 -19.61
CA LEU A 111 8.27 10.99 -19.42
C LEU A 111 7.59 10.41 -18.21
N ASP A 112 6.38 9.87 -18.40
CA ASP A 112 5.64 9.19 -17.35
C ASP A 112 6.25 7.81 -17.07
N VAL A 113 6.43 7.50 -15.79
CA VAL A 113 7.00 6.24 -15.33
C VAL A 113 6.06 5.59 -14.35
N SER A 114 5.67 4.36 -14.61
CA SER A 114 4.80 3.57 -13.74
C SER A 114 5.49 2.31 -13.26
N GLN A 115 5.23 1.91 -12.03
CA GLN A 115 5.63 0.63 -11.51
C GLN A 115 4.71 -0.45 -12.08
N PHE A 116 5.27 -1.53 -12.65
CA PHE A 116 4.47 -2.62 -13.20
C PHE A 116 4.69 -3.95 -12.46
N SER A 117 5.66 -4.04 -11.56
CA SER A 117 5.95 -5.23 -10.77
C SER A 117 5.91 -4.95 -9.28
N GLY A 118 5.54 -5.96 -8.51
CA GLY A 118 5.52 -5.93 -7.05
C GLY A 118 4.15 -5.53 -6.46
N ALA A 119 4.00 -5.73 -5.16
CA ALA A 119 2.81 -5.34 -4.39
C ALA A 119 2.61 -3.81 -4.33
N GLY A 120 3.53 -3.02 -4.91
CA GLY A 120 3.49 -1.57 -4.99
C GLY A 120 2.28 -1.02 -5.72
N GLN A 121 1.69 -1.80 -6.62
CA GLN A 121 0.50 -1.43 -7.38
C GLN A 121 -0.82 -1.61 -6.62
N VAL A 122 -0.79 -2.28 -5.48
CA VAL A 122 -1.99 -2.49 -4.67
C VAL A 122 -2.24 -1.25 -3.83
N ILE A 123 -3.33 -0.56 -4.12
CA ILE A 123 -3.85 0.54 -3.30
C ILE A 123 -4.69 -0.09 -2.21
N THR A 124 -4.34 0.17 -0.96
CA THR A 124 -5.09 -0.34 0.18
C THR A 124 -6.20 0.64 0.57
N GLY A 125 -7.41 0.12 0.73
CA GLY A 125 -8.53 0.83 1.36
C GLY A 125 -8.54 0.63 2.87
N ASN A 126 -9.61 1.11 3.52
CA ASN A 126 -9.81 0.91 4.96
C ASN A 126 -9.79 -0.58 5.33
N GLY A 127 -9.04 -0.93 6.36
CA GLY A 127 -8.92 -2.30 6.85
C GLY A 127 -7.76 -3.11 6.25
N LEU A 128 -7.06 -2.56 5.25
CA LEU A 128 -5.84 -3.13 4.72
C LEU A 128 -4.68 -2.16 4.94
N THR A 129 -3.55 -2.66 5.43
CA THR A 129 -2.29 -1.91 5.53
C THR A 129 -1.25 -2.58 4.65
N LYS A 130 -0.55 -1.76 3.86
CA LYS A 130 0.56 -2.21 3.04
C LYS A 130 1.89 -1.73 3.63
N THR A 131 2.82 -2.63 3.85
CA THR A 131 4.19 -2.32 4.28
C THR A 131 5.16 -3.05 3.36
N GLY A 132 5.81 -2.31 2.45
CA GLY A 132 6.63 -2.92 1.40
C GLY A 132 5.79 -3.83 0.48
N ASN A 133 6.15 -5.10 0.40
CA ASN A 133 5.43 -6.13 -0.36
C ASN A 133 4.40 -6.91 0.47
N GLU A 134 4.26 -6.59 1.74
CA GLU A 134 3.31 -7.24 2.65
C GLU A 134 1.99 -6.48 2.69
N LEU A 135 0.89 -7.22 2.56
CA LEU A 135 -0.48 -6.76 2.77
C LEU A 135 -0.99 -7.35 4.07
N THR A 136 -1.22 -6.51 5.06
CA THR A 136 -1.77 -6.91 6.35
C THR A 136 -3.21 -6.46 6.45
N ILE A 137 -4.09 -7.36 6.88
CA ILE A 137 -5.45 -6.99 7.25
C ILE A 137 -5.39 -6.36 8.64
N GLY A 138 -5.73 -5.08 8.73
CA GLY A 138 -5.86 -4.40 10.01
C GLY A 138 -6.90 -5.11 10.86
N SER A 139 -6.57 -5.37 12.13
CA SER A 139 -7.55 -5.88 13.09
C SER A 139 -8.63 -4.81 13.30
N SER A 140 -9.77 -4.97 12.63
CA SER A 140 -10.99 -4.25 12.96
C SER A 140 -11.66 -4.94 14.16
N PRO A 141 -12.41 -4.23 15.01
CA PRO A 141 -13.22 -4.87 16.03
C PRO A 141 -14.13 -5.98 15.50
N THR A 142 -14.44 -5.97 14.20
CA THR A 142 -15.36 -6.91 13.56
C THR A 142 -14.68 -7.99 12.72
N ILE A 143 -13.37 -7.87 12.41
CA ILE A 143 -12.66 -8.83 11.55
C ILE A 143 -11.49 -9.44 12.32
N LEU A 144 -11.48 -10.76 12.46
CA LEU A 144 -10.32 -11.52 12.90
C LEU A 144 -9.59 -12.07 11.68
N SER A 145 -8.30 -11.73 11.55
CA SER A 145 -7.40 -12.40 10.62
C SER A 145 -6.69 -13.55 11.35
N GLY A 146 -6.90 -14.76 10.92
CA GLY A 146 -6.14 -15.95 11.36
C GLY A 146 -5.20 -16.42 10.27
N ALA A 147 -4.29 -17.32 10.60
CA ALA A 147 -3.24 -17.82 9.69
C ALA A 147 -3.77 -18.43 8.37
N SER A 148 -5.05 -18.76 8.29
CA SER A 148 -5.67 -19.38 7.09
C SER A 148 -7.11 -18.95 6.85
N SER A 149 -7.65 -17.99 7.60
CA SER A 149 -9.06 -17.59 7.45
C SER A 149 -9.29 -16.15 7.91
N ILE A 150 -10.25 -15.49 7.28
CA ILE A 150 -10.81 -14.22 7.72
C ILE A 150 -12.15 -14.53 8.36
N GLY A 151 -12.31 -14.24 9.64
CA GLY A 151 -13.52 -14.47 10.40
C GLY A 151 -14.10 -13.17 10.96
N LEU A 152 -15.37 -13.19 11.34
CA LEU A 152 -15.97 -12.09 12.08
C LEU A 152 -15.57 -12.19 13.55
N ARG A 153 -15.11 -11.08 14.14
CA ARG A 153 -14.72 -11.03 15.55
C ARG A 153 -15.91 -11.27 16.45
N GLY A 154 -15.72 -12.08 17.47
CA GLY A 154 -16.78 -12.40 18.43
C GLY A 154 -17.66 -13.58 18.04
N ILE A 155 -17.50 -14.11 16.82
CA ILE A 155 -18.08 -15.41 16.47
C ILE A 155 -17.10 -16.51 16.88
N SER A 156 -16.93 -16.72 18.13
CA SER A 156 -16.56 -18.04 18.62
C SER A 156 -17.87 -18.83 18.63
N ALA A 157 -18.23 -19.42 17.50
CA ALA A 157 -19.31 -20.39 17.44
C ALA A 157 -18.86 -21.58 18.28
N THR A 158 -19.18 -21.54 19.54
CA THR A 158 -18.81 -22.58 20.48
C THR A 158 -19.82 -23.72 20.43
N ALA A 159 -21.00 -23.48 19.86
CA ALA A 159 -22.00 -24.53 19.73
C ALA A 159 -22.96 -24.25 18.53
N ILE A 160 -23.47 -25.34 17.96
CA ILE A 160 -24.56 -25.27 16.98
C ILE A 160 -25.81 -24.72 17.67
N GLY A 161 -26.37 -23.62 17.13
CA GLY A 161 -27.57 -23.01 17.66
C GLY A 161 -27.35 -21.69 18.42
N ASP A 162 -26.12 -21.20 18.54
CA ASP A 162 -25.85 -19.86 19.06
C ASP A 162 -26.41 -18.76 18.11
N VAL A 163 -26.99 -17.73 18.68
CA VAL A 163 -27.48 -16.57 17.93
C VAL A 163 -26.51 -15.41 18.08
N LEU A 164 -26.15 -14.78 16.96
CA LEU A 164 -25.32 -13.58 16.96
C LEU A 164 -26.16 -12.36 17.26
N ILE A 165 -25.78 -11.61 18.28
CA ILE A 165 -26.42 -10.35 18.64
C ILE A 165 -25.40 -9.20 18.52
N GLY A 166 -25.86 -8.01 18.17
CA GLY A 166 -25.02 -6.82 18.16
C GLY A 166 -24.51 -6.48 19.55
N ALA A 167 -23.22 -6.22 19.71
CA ALA A 167 -22.64 -5.74 20.95
C ALA A 167 -22.81 -4.22 21.06
N ALA A 168 -23.24 -3.74 22.23
CA ALA A 168 -23.68 -2.36 22.41
C ALA A 168 -22.55 -1.31 22.39
N SER A 169 -21.27 -1.70 22.43
CA SER A 169 -20.17 -0.75 22.68
C SER A 169 -19.10 -0.64 21.63
N ASP A 170 -19.01 -1.56 20.69
CA ASP A 170 -17.88 -1.59 19.72
C ASP A 170 -18.27 -1.95 18.28
N GLY A 171 -19.57 -2.03 17.99
CA GLY A 171 -20.05 -2.41 16.65
C GLY A 171 -19.77 -3.87 16.26
N GLY A 172 -19.31 -4.69 17.20
CA GLY A 172 -19.06 -6.11 17.00
C GLY A 172 -20.32 -6.95 17.20
N PHE A 173 -20.14 -8.26 17.14
CA PHE A 173 -21.19 -9.25 17.45
C PHE A 173 -20.78 -10.05 18.68
N THR A 174 -21.75 -10.41 19.49
CA THR A 174 -21.59 -11.34 20.60
C THR A 174 -22.44 -12.57 20.34
N ALA A 175 -21.90 -13.75 20.62
CA ALA A 175 -22.71 -14.95 20.59
C ALA A 175 -23.59 -15.00 21.83
N LEU A 176 -24.88 -15.10 21.66
CA LEU A 176 -25.81 -15.49 22.71
C LEU A 176 -25.81 -17.01 22.75
N ALA A 177 -25.04 -17.56 23.69
CA ALA A 177 -24.93 -19.00 23.84
C ALA A 177 -26.30 -19.62 24.13
N LYS A 178 -26.59 -20.72 23.45
CA LYS A 178 -27.76 -21.52 23.76
C LYS A 178 -27.67 -22.05 25.20
N PRO A 179 -28.77 -22.14 25.95
CA PRO A 179 -28.78 -22.72 27.29
C PRO A 179 -28.16 -24.13 27.31
N SER A 180 -27.23 -24.38 28.24
CA SER A 180 -26.59 -25.68 28.42
C SER A 180 -27.40 -26.54 29.37
N GLY A 181 -27.67 -27.80 28.99
CA GLY A 181 -28.16 -28.78 29.96
C GLY A 181 -29.41 -29.57 29.59
N ASP A 182 -30.06 -29.29 28.45
CA ASP A 182 -31.21 -30.12 28.05
C ASP A 182 -31.10 -30.55 26.58
N ALA A 183 -31.16 -31.85 26.37
CA ALA A 183 -31.18 -32.45 25.00
C ALA A 183 -32.46 -32.15 24.23
N THR A 184 -33.46 -31.54 24.86
CA THR A 184 -34.75 -31.19 24.30
C THR A 184 -34.89 -29.66 24.14
N ALA A 185 -33.82 -28.99 23.63
CA ALA A 185 -33.77 -27.54 23.47
C ALA A 185 -34.79 -26.96 22.43
N SER A 186 -35.88 -27.62 22.20
CA SER A 186 -37.04 -27.10 21.46
C SER A 186 -37.84 -26.06 22.21
N ASP A 187 -37.49 -25.80 23.46
CA ASP A 187 -38.36 -25.09 24.41
C ASP A 187 -37.83 -23.71 24.85
N TYR A 188 -36.91 -23.15 24.11
CA TYR A 188 -36.43 -21.80 24.39
C TYR A 188 -36.82 -20.83 23.29
N LEU A 189 -37.39 -19.72 23.71
CA LEU A 189 -37.71 -18.60 22.82
C LEU A 189 -36.71 -17.47 23.00
N LEU A 190 -36.19 -16.93 21.91
CA LEU A 190 -35.39 -15.70 21.94
C LEU A 190 -36.32 -14.54 22.29
N SER A 191 -36.12 -13.91 23.41
CA SER A 191 -36.88 -12.73 23.85
C SER A 191 -35.98 -11.51 23.96
N MET A 192 -36.56 -10.32 23.80
CA MET A 192 -35.88 -9.06 24.06
C MET A 192 -36.61 -8.32 25.17
N ASN A 193 -35.84 -7.81 26.15
CA ASN A 193 -36.41 -6.95 27.17
C ASN A 193 -36.66 -5.52 26.64
N THR A 194 -37.28 -4.69 27.45
CA THR A 194 -37.60 -3.29 27.13
C THR A 194 -36.36 -2.41 26.89
N SER A 195 -35.18 -2.87 27.29
CA SER A 195 -33.89 -2.22 27.06
C SER A 195 -33.17 -2.75 25.80
N GLY A 196 -33.84 -3.60 25.01
CA GLY A 196 -33.26 -4.17 23.79
C GLY A 196 -32.23 -5.28 24.02
N VAL A 197 -32.13 -5.84 25.23
CA VAL A 197 -31.22 -6.94 25.52
C VAL A 197 -31.88 -8.26 25.18
N ALA A 198 -31.24 -9.03 24.28
CA ALA A 198 -31.72 -10.37 23.92
C ALA A 198 -31.33 -11.41 24.96
N SER A 199 -32.21 -12.34 25.26
CA SER A 199 -31.99 -13.48 26.16
C SER A 199 -32.86 -14.66 25.75
N TRP A 200 -32.42 -15.85 26.17
CA TRP A 200 -33.23 -17.07 26.02
C TRP A 200 -34.23 -17.13 27.18
N ALA A 201 -35.50 -17.29 26.85
CA ALA A 201 -36.58 -17.48 27.82
C ALA A 201 -37.10 -18.93 27.71
N ASN A 202 -37.42 -19.54 28.84
CA ASN A 202 -38.17 -20.79 28.82
C ASN A 202 -39.52 -20.58 28.11
N ILE A 203 -40.02 -21.63 27.50
CA ILE A 203 -41.36 -21.60 26.90
C ILE A 203 -42.35 -21.03 27.91
N ILE A 204 -43.15 -20.13 27.40
CA ILE A 204 -44.40 -19.77 28.05
C ILE A 204 -45.23 -21.06 28.04
N ASP A 205 -45.28 -21.75 29.18
CA ASP A 205 -46.31 -22.73 29.40
C ASP A 205 -47.66 -21.99 29.21
N GLY A 206 -48.52 -22.54 28.38
CA GLY A 206 -49.75 -21.86 28.06
C GLY A 206 -50.51 -21.55 29.33
N GLY A 207 -50.20 -20.36 29.93
CA GLY A 207 -50.84 -19.86 31.10
C GLY A 207 -52.34 -19.93 30.84
N THR A 208 -53.06 -20.57 31.73
CA THR A 208 -54.53 -20.65 31.73
C THR A 208 -55.07 -19.25 31.54
N PHE A 209 -55.66 -19.00 30.36
CA PHE A 209 -56.49 -17.81 30.15
C PHE A 209 -57.70 -17.93 31.07
N SER A 210 -57.69 -17.19 32.16
CA SER A 210 -58.85 -17.00 33.04
C SER A 210 -59.59 -15.72 32.63
#